data_d4b78dc1276c0f5e1d93939a39895853
#
_entry.id   d4b78dc1276c0f5e1d93939a39895853
#
_cell.length_a   1.000
_cell.length_b   1.000
_cell.length_c   1.000
_cell.angle_alpha   90.00
_cell.angle_beta   90.00
_cell.angle_gamma   90.00
#
_symmetry.space_group_name_H-M   'P 1'
#
loop_
_entity.id
_entity.type
_entity.pdbx_description
1 polymer ?
#
loop_
_entity_poly.entity_id
_entity_poly.type
_entity_poly.pdbx_seq_one_letter_code
_entity_poly.pdbx_strand_id
1 'polypeptide(L)'
;LVCHPKYVLFSNSDILLDETFDIDLLIHKMREDTRIGVIGPKVTGLDGKPQSPCRELPLYQRWWKKLLLWPLDRMIYKVSRHSVIPSDLIANGAEGTVYRVIGAFMLCDADKFVQIGQFDENTFLYAEELILAERMKTTGYCTYYEPKVSLIHEGGYTTGKQMVPLKKLKQRLQSELYYYHRYKGVPMFGIRLTWVLFALYEVKVKLLKR
;
A
#
# COMPACT_ATOMS: atom_id res chain seq x y z
N LEU A 1 -30.97 10.96 11.20
CA LEU A 1 -30.72 9.51 11.09
C LEU A 1 -29.22 9.32 11.03
N VAL A 2 -28.63 8.80 12.12
CA VAL A 2 -27.23 8.35 12.12
C VAL A 2 -27.23 7.00 11.40
N CYS A 3 -26.64 6.94 10.21
CA CYS A 3 -26.46 5.69 9.49
C CYS A 3 -25.26 4.96 10.09
N HIS A 4 -25.44 3.71 10.50
CA HIS A 4 -24.35 2.81 10.89
C HIS A 4 -24.09 1.85 9.71
N PRO A 5 -23.18 2.17 8.80
CA PRO A 5 -22.89 1.31 7.67
C PRO A 5 -22.22 0.02 8.13
N LYS A 6 -22.56 -1.11 7.52
CA LYS A 6 -21.86 -2.37 7.80
C LYS A 6 -20.51 -2.45 7.12
N TYR A 7 -20.36 -1.77 5.99
CA TYR A 7 -19.14 -1.72 5.20
C TYR A 7 -18.81 -0.28 4.83
N VAL A 8 -17.53 0.04 4.76
CA VAL A 8 -17.02 1.33 4.31
C VAL A 8 -16.07 1.11 3.15
N LEU A 9 -16.30 1.80 2.03
CA LEU A 9 -15.44 1.78 0.87
C LEU A 9 -14.53 3.00 0.86
N PHE A 10 -13.23 2.75 0.82
CA PHE A 10 -12.21 3.78 0.54
C PHE A 10 -11.76 3.61 -0.91
N SER A 11 -11.96 4.63 -1.72
CA SER A 11 -11.59 4.63 -3.13
C SER A 11 -10.97 5.96 -3.54
N ASN A 12 -9.92 5.88 -4.37
CA ASN A 12 -9.38 7.04 -5.05
C ASN A 12 -10.31 7.51 -6.16
N SER A 13 -10.22 8.78 -6.50
CA SER A 13 -11.03 9.38 -7.59
C SER A 13 -10.52 9.02 -9.01
N ASP A 14 -9.34 8.39 -9.13
CA ASP A 14 -8.70 7.97 -10.37
C ASP A 14 -8.79 6.43 -10.57
N ILE A 15 -9.90 5.85 -10.11
CA ILE A 15 -10.26 4.45 -10.34
C ILE A 15 -11.22 4.38 -11.54
N LEU A 16 -10.94 3.46 -12.46
CA LEU A 16 -11.82 3.06 -13.53
C LEU A 16 -12.35 1.66 -13.25
N LEU A 17 -13.66 1.53 -13.19
CA LEU A 17 -14.33 0.24 -13.03
C LEU A 17 -14.33 -0.48 -14.39
N ASP A 18 -14.04 -1.75 -14.40
CA ASP A 18 -14.17 -2.58 -15.59
C ASP A 18 -15.45 -3.47 -15.53
N GLU A 19 -15.68 -4.24 -16.58
CA GLU A 19 -16.88 -5.07 -16.73
C GLU A 19 -16.98 -6.20 -15.68
N THR A 20 -15.85 -6.51 -15.01
CA THR A 20 -15.80 -7.56 -13.96
C THR A 20 -15.98 -6.97 -12.57
N PHE A 21 -16.25 -5.66 -12.46
CA PHE A 21 -16.43 -5.03 -11.16
C PHE A 21 -17.75 -5.46 -10.51
N ASP A 22 -17.65 -6.20 -9.43
CA ASP A 22 -18.77 -6.71 -8.65
C ASP A 22 -18.48 -6.50 -7.15
N ILE A 23 -19.12 -5.48 -6.58
CA ILE A 23 -18.99 -5.18 -5.15
C ILE A 23 -19.73 -6.19 -4.28
N ASP A 24 -20.79 -6.80 -4.78
CA ASP A 24 -21.57 -7.79 -4.04
C ASP A 24 -20.76 -9.07 -3.83
N LEU A 25 -19.89 -9.43 -4.77
CA LEU A 25 -18.95 -10.52 -4.59
C LEU A 25 -17.97 -10.25 -3.44
N LEU A 26 -17.45 -9.02 -3.35
CA LEU A 26 -16.56 -8.63 -2.24
C LEU A 26 -17.29 -8.70 -0.89
N ILE A 27 -18.51 -8.20 -0.84
CA ILE A 27 -19.36 -8.25 0.36
C ILE A 27 -19.70 -9.69 0.74
N HIS A 28 -19.99 -10.54 -0.24
CA HIS A 28 -20.29 -11.96 0.00
C HIS A 28 -19.09 -12.67 0.64
N LYS A 29 -17.89 -12.46 0.12
CA LYS A 29 -16.65 -13.01 0.70
C LYS A 29 -16.44 -12.57 2.16
N MET A 30 -16.70 -11.31 2.48
CA MET A 30 -16.59 -10.81 3.86
C MET A 30 -17.65 -11.41 4.79
N ARG A 31 -18.80 -11.84 4.26
CA ARG A 31 -19.86 -12.54 5.03
C ARG A 31 -19.51 -14.00 5.26
N GLU A 32 -18.90 -14.66 4.27
CA GLU A 32 -18.48 -16.07 4.36
C GLU A 32 -17.31 -16.26 5.35
N ASP A 33 -16.32 -15.35 5.35
CA ASP A 33 -15.22 -15.41 6.30
C ASP A 33 -15.20 -14.15 7.18
N THR A 34 -15.71 -14.29 8.38
CA THR A 34 -15.79 -13.21 9.36
C THR A 34 -14.43 -12.71 9.88
N ARG A 35 -13.32 -13.37 9.53
CA ARG A 35 -11.98 -12.86 9.82
C ARG A 35 -11.54 -11.77 8.87
N ILE A 36 -12.18 -11.65 7.70
CA ILE A 36 -11.85 -10.60 6.73
C ILE A 36 -12.26 -9.23 7.31
N GLY A 37 -11.28 -8.39 7.58
CA GLY A 37 -11.49 -7.00 7.98
C GLY A 37 -11.39 -6.03 6.82
N VAL A 38 -10.55 -6.35 5.83
CA VAL A 38 -10.34 -5.58 4.61
C VAL A 38 -10.31 -6.52 3.41
N ILE A 39 -10.98 -6.16 2.33
CA ILE A 39 -10.91 -6.88 1.05
C ILE A 39 -10.62 -5.89 -0.08
N GLY A 40 -9.81 -6.32 -1.03
CA GLY A 40 -9.54 -5.55 -2.24
C GLY A 40 -9.49 -6.41 -3.49
N PRO A 41 -9.86 -5.81 -4.64
CA PRO A 41 -9.86 -6.47 -5.95
C PRO A 41 -8.46 -6.53 -6.56
N LYS A 42 -8.39 -7.14 -7.73
CA LYS A 42 -7.25 -6.99 -8.64
C LYS A 42 -7.20 -5.55 -9.13
N VAL A 43 -6.10 -4.88 -8.87
CA VAL A 43 -5.86 -3.51 -9.33
C VAL A 43 -4.68 -3.50 -10.28
N THR A 44 -4.90 -2.96 -11.49
CA THR A 44 -3.85 -2.77 -12.50
C THR A 44 -3.66 -1.30 -12.83
N GLY A 45 -2.48 -0.92 -13.27
CA GLY A 45 -2.25 0.40 -13.84
C GLY A 45 -2.68 0.47 -15.31
N LEU A 46 -2.68 1.68 -15.90
CA LEU A 46 -2.89 1.87 -17.34
C LEU A 46 -1.87 1.11 -18.23
N ASP A 47 -0.71 0.78 -17.67
CA ASP A 47 0.31 -0.04 -18.32
C ASP A 47 0.07 -1.56 -18.19
N GLY A 48 -1.10 -1.96 -17.67
CA GLY A 48 -1.50 -3.34 -17.43
C GLY A 48 -0.76 -4.02 -16.27
N LYS A 49 0.14 -3.32 -15.57
CA LYS A 49 0.91 -3.92 -14.48
C LYS A 49 0.11 -3.97 -13.19
N PRO A 50 0.20 -5.08 -12.45
CA PRO A 50 -0.51 -5.22 -11.19
C PRO A 50 0.03 -4.21 -10.15
N GLN A 51 -0.89 -3.66 -9.35
CA GLN A 51 -0.61 -2.75 -8.24
C GLN A 51 -1.03 -3.35 -6.89
N SER A 52 -1.89 -4.36 -6.89
CA SER A 52 -2.39 -5.11 -5.74
C SER A 52 -2.40 -6.61 -6.07
N PRO A 53 -2.22 -7.52 -5.09
CA PRO A 53 -1.93 -7.28 -3.67
C PRO A 53 -0.46 -6.96 -3.41
N CYS A 54 -0.11 -6.62 -2.16
CA CYS A 54 1.26 -6.24 -1.81
C CYS A 54 1.82 -7.07 -0.64
N ARG A 55 3.12 -7.40 -0.71
CA ARG A 55 3.85 -8.08 0.35
C ARG A 55 4.28 -7.14 1.48
N GLU A 56 4.45 -7.69 2.64
CA GLU A 56 5.22 -7.05 3.69
C GLU A 56 6.70 -6.97 3.28
N LEU A 57 7.31 -5.80 3.41
CA LEU A 57 8.73 -5.60 3.12
C LEU A 57 9.44 -5.04 4.36
N PRO A 58 10.58 -5.62 4.77
CA PRO A 58 11.40 -5.02 5.81
C PRO A 58 12.04 -3.70 5.33
N LEU A 59 12.39 -2.83 6.30
CA LEU A 59 12.91 -1.48 6.04
C LEU A 59 14.08 -1.47 5.05
N TYR A 60 15.04 -2.40 5.21
CA TYR A 60 16.24 -2.45 4.36
C TYR A 60 15.89 -2.79 2.89
N GLN A 61 14.92 -3.67 2.63
CA GLN A 61 14.47 -3.98 1.28
C GLN A 61 13.68 -2.82 0.66
N ARG A 62 12.89 -2.14 1.49
CA ARG A 62 12.03 -1.05 1.05
C ARG A 62 12.82 0.21 0.72
N TRP A 63 13.77 0.58 1.60
CA TRP A 63 14.43 1.87 1.55
C TRP A 63 15.93 1.81 1.34
N TRP A 64 16.67 1.00 2.10
CA TRP A 64 18.13 1.04 2.04
C TRP A 64 18.66 0.60 0.68
N LYS A 65 18.14 -0.48 0.09
CA LYS A 65 18.53 -0.89 -1.26
C LYS A 65 18.31 0.24 -2.26
N LYS A 66 17.17 0.91 -2.21
CA LYS A 66 16.85 2.02 -3.09
C LYS A 66 17.81 3.20 -2.92
N LEU A 67 18.09 3.60 -1.67
CA LEU A 67 18.90 4.77 -1.37
C LEU A 67 20.39 4.54 -1.65
N LEU A 68 20.89 3.34 -1.38
CA LEU A 68 22.30 2.98 -1.56
C LEU A 68 22.65 2.68 -3.03
N LEU A 69 21.78 1.96 -3.74
CA LEU A 69 22.07 1.47 -5.10
C LEU A 69 21.72 2.48 -6.21
N TRP A 70 21.21 3.66 -5.84
CA TRP A 70 20.95 4.70 -6.84
C TRP A 70 22.29 5.24 -7.46
N PRO A 71 22.46 5.40 -8.79
CA PRO A 71 21.43 5.34 -9.84
C PRO A 71 21.22 3.93 -10.45
N LEU A 72 21.98 2.92 -10.04
CA LEU A 72 21.85 1.53 -10.53
C LEU A 72 20.46 0.94 -10.24
N ASP A 73 19.76 1.51 -9.25
CA ASP A 73 18.40 1.10 -8.88
C ASP A 73 17.41 1.24 -10.05
N ARG A 74 17.63 2.15 -11.01
CA ARG A 74 16.78 2.23 -12.21
C ARG A 74 16.81 0.93 -13.04
N MET A 75 17.95 0.26 -13.12
CA MET A 75 18.06 -1.06 -13.77
C MET A 75 17.49 -2.15 -12.85
N ILE A 76 17.79 -2.08 -11.56
CA ILE A 76 17.34 -3.05 -10.55
C ILE A 76 15.85 -2.83 -10.20
N TYR A 77 15.35 -1.59 -10.21
CA TYR A 77 13.96 -1.26 -9.89
C TYR A 77 12.96 -1.78 -10.93
N LYS A 78 13.35 -1.93 -12.20
CA LYS A 78 12.55 -2.70 -13.15
C LYS A 78 12.31 -4.13 -12.67
N VAL A 79 13.29 -4.74 -12.02
CA VAL A 79 13.22 -6.09 -11.45
C VAL A 79 12.51 -6.08 -10.08
N SER A 80 12.68 -5.03 -9.26
CA SER A 80 12.18 -5.01 -7.87
C SER A 80 10.73 -4.56 -7.72
N ARG A 81 10.08 -4.00 -8.73
CA ARG A 81 8.62 -3.79 -8.72
C ARG A 81 7.87 -5.11 -8.52
N HIS A 82 8.38 -6.21 -9.08
CA HIS A 82 7.83 -7.55 -8.89
C HIS A 82 8.00 -8.08 -7.46
N SER A 83 8.95 -7.56 -6.68
CA SER A 83 9.17 -8.00 -5.30
C SER A 83 8.12 -7.50 -4.30
N VAL A 84 7.36 -6.46 -4.66
CA VAL A 84 6.31 -5.91 -3.79
C VAL A 84 5.02 -6.70 -3.90
N ILE A 85 4.83 -7.40 -5.01
CA ILE A 85 3.60 -8.12 -5.34
C ILE A 85 3.87 -9.62 -5.22
N PRO A 86 3.01 -10.40 -4.54
CA PRO A 86 3.15 -11.86 -4.50
C PRO A 86 2.95 -12.45 -5.89
N SER A 87 4.04 -12.84 -6.55
CA SER A 87 4.03 -13.37 -7.92
C SER A 87 3.22 -14.66 -8.06
N ASP A 88 3.21 -15.47 -7.04
CA ASP A 88 2.47 -16.72 -6.91
C ASP A 88 0.94 -16.51 -6.96
N LEU A 89 0.40 -15.57 -6.20
CA LEU A 89 -1.03 -15.26 -6.22
C LEU A 89 -1.47 -14.65 -7.56
N ILE A 90 -0.64 -13.77 -8.15
CA ILE A 90 -0.97 -13.12 -9.41
C ILE A 90 -0.84 -14.08 -10.59
N ALA A 91 0.23 -14.89 -10.63
CA ALA A 91 0.46 -15.83 -11.72
C ALA A 91 -0.64 -16.91 -11.81
N ASN A 92 -1.19 -17.30 -10.66
CA ASN A 92 -2.21 -18.36 -10.58
C ASN A 92 -3.64 -17.81 -10.56
N GLY A 93 -3.85 -16.47 -10.56
CA GLY A 93 -5.17 -15.87 -10.39
C GLY A 93 -5.86 -16.26 -9.08
N ALA A 94 -5.08 -16.63 -8.06
CA ALA A 94 -5.60 -17.15 -6.81
C ALA A 94 -6.09 -16.05 -5.88
N GLU A 95 -7.24 -16.28 -5.27
CA GLU A 95 -7.75 -15.47 -4.16
C GLU A 95 -7.10 -15.89 -2.83
N GLY A 96 -7.11 -15.02 -1.83
CA GLY A 96 -6.63 -15.40 -0.51
C GLY A 96 -6.20 -14.28 0.40
N THR A 97 -5.79 -14.68 1.60
CA THR A 97 -5.23 -13.76 2.60
C THR A 97 -3.89 -13.23 2.14
N VAL A 98 -3.75 -11.91 2.18
CA VAL A 98 -2.54 -11.18 1.78
C VAL A 98 -2.11 -10.24 2.90
N TYR A 99 -0.87 -9.74 2.83
CA TYR A 99 -0.45 -8.76 3.82
C TYR A 99 -1.27 -7.48 3.73
N ARG A 100 -1.40 -6.92 2.53
CA ARG A 100 -2.27 -5.75 2.27
C ARG A 100 -2.70 -5.67 0.82
N VAL A 101 -3.80 -4.99 0.58
CA VAL A 101 -4.21 -4.48 -0.72
C VAL A 101 -3.74 -3.02 -0.88
N ILE A 102 -3.84 -2.47 -2.09
CA ILE A 102 -3.49 -1.07 -2.33
C ILE A 102 -4.56 -0.13 -1.75
N GLY A 103 -4.13 1.01 -1.18
CA GLY A 103 -5.02 2.04 -0.63
C GLY A 103 -5.93 2.73 -1.66
N ALA A 104 -5.71 2.48 -2.96
CA ALA A 104 -6.54 3.04 -4.02
C ALA A 104 -7.96 2.48 -4.06
N PHE A 105 -8.17 1.27 -3.55
CA PHE A 105 -9.50 0.66 -3.38
C PHE A 105 -9.46 -0.38 -2.27
N MET A 106 -10.24 -0.15 -1.21
CA MET A 106 -10.35 -1.04 -0.05
C MET A 106 -11.78 -1.03 0.46
N LEU A 107 -12.41 -2.20 0.52
CA LEU A 107 -13.68 -2.38 1.22
C LEU A 107 -13.38 -2.91 2.64
N CYS A 108 -13.85 -2.22 3.66
CA CYS A 108 -13.61 -2.53 5.06
C CYS A 108 -14.92 -2.89 5.77
N ASP A 109 -14.87 -3.86 6.67
CA ASP A 109 -15.91 -4.08 7.66
C ASP A 109 -15.87 -2.90 8.66
N ALA A 110 -16.98 -2.18 8.78
CA ALA A 110 -17.02 -0.91 9.52
C ALA A 110 -16.78 -1.11 11.03
N ASP A 111 -17.32 -2.17 11.61
CA ASP A 111 -17.16 -2.44 13.05
C ASP A 111 -15.70 -2.78 13.36
N LYS A 112 -15.07 -3.62 12.54
CA LYS A 112 -13.66 -3.98 12.68
C LYS A 112 -12.74 -2.77 12.45
N PHE A 113 -13.07 -1.93 11.45
CA PHE A 113 -12.33 -0.71 11.18
C PHE A 113 -12.36 0.26 12.37
N VAL A 114 -13.52 0.40 13.03
CA VAL A 114 -13.64 1.19 14.27
C VAL A 114 -12.88 0.53 15.41
N GLN A 115 -13.02 -0.79 15.59
CA GLN A 115 -12.37 -1.55 16.65
C GLN A 115 -10.84 -1.45 16.63
N ILE A 116 -10.23 -1.42 15.45
CA ILE A 116 -8.76 -1.28 15.33
C ILE A 116 -8.28 0.16 15.46
N GLY A 117 -9.17 1.13 15.66
CA GLY A 117 -8.85 2.55 15.82
C GLY A 117 -8.73 3.31 14.50
N GLN A 118 -9.40 2.87 13.44
CA GLN A 118 -9.50 3.56 12.15
C GLN A 118 -8.13 3.83 11.49
N PHE A 119 -8.02 4.89 10.67
CA PHE A 119 -6.72 5.35 10.15
C PHE A 119 -5.91 6.06 11.24
N ASP A 120 -4.60 5.95 11.15
CA ASP A 120 -3.69 6.62 12.07
C ASP A 120 -3.45 8.07 11.62
N GLU A 121 -3.88 9.03 12.43
CA GLU A 121 -3.76 10.46 12.15
C GLU A 121 -2.32 11.00 12.18
N ASN A 122 -1.35 10.19 12.65
CA ASN A 122 0.07 10.56 12.62
C ASN A 122 0.71 10.42 11.24
N THR A 123 -0.04 9.92 10.24
CA THR A 123 0.37 9.92 8.84
C THR A 123 -0.58 10.76 8.01
N PHE A 124 -0.05 11.74 7.25
CA PHE A 124 -0.88 12.59 6.39
C PHE A 124 -1.13 11.96 5.02
N LEU A 125 -0.10 11.35 4.41
CA LEU A 125 -0.16 10.66 3.13
C LEU A 125 0.81 9.50 3.15
N TYR A 126 0.43 8.39 2.50
CA TYR A 126 1.17 7.13 2.44
C TYR A 126 1.24 6.39 3.78
N ALA A 127 1.39 5.10 3.71
CA ALA A 127 1.43 4.15 4.82
C ALA A 127 0.10 3.89 5.53
N GLU A 128 -1.01 4.53 5.16
CA GLU A 128 -2.34 4.26 5.74
C GLU A 128 -2.71 2.78 5.59
N GLU A 129 -2.51 2.22 4.40
CA GLU A 129 -2.80 0.81 4.13
C GLU A 129 -1.82 -0.15 4.80
N LEU A 130 -0.58 0.29 5.07
CA LEU A 130 0.40 -0.49 5.84
C LEU A 130 0.01 -0.58 7.31
N ILE A 131 -0.38 0.56 7.89
CA ILE A 131 -0.81 0.64 9.29
C ILE A 131 -2.13 -0.11 9.47
N LEU A 132 -3.07 0.06 8.57
CA LEU A 132 -4.35 -0.64 8.58
C LEU A 132 -4.15 -2.16 8.55
N ALA A 133 -3.31 -2.66 7.65
CA ALA A 133 -2.98 -4.07 7.54
C ALA A 133 -2.36 -4.62 8.84
N GLU A 134 -1.44 -3.87 9.46
CA GLU A 134 -0.80 -4.29 10.71
C GLU A 134 -1.79 -4.29 11.89
N ARG A 135 -2.66 -3.28 11.98
CA ARG A 135 -3.72 -3.22 13.00
C ARG A 135 -4.71 -4.38 12.84
N MET A 136 -5.13 -4.70 11.61
CA MET A 136 -5.97 -5.87 11.32
C MET A 136 -5.30 -7.16 11.78
N LYS A 137 -4.04 -7.37 11.37
CA LYS A 137 -3.25 -8.56 11.73
C LYS A 137 -3.09 -8.74 13.25
N THR A 138 -2.82 -7.67 13.98
CA THR A 138 -2.61 -7.73 15.44
C THR A 138 -3.89 -8.01 16.22
N THR A 139 -5.06 -7.73 15.65
CA THR A 139 -6.36 -8.03 16.24
C THR A 139 -6.95 -9.37 15.77
N GLY A 140 -6.21 -10.14 14.96
CA GLY A 140 -6.64 -11.44 14.46
C GLY A 140 -7.50 -11.37 13.19
N TYR A 141 -7.71 -10.18 12.63
CA TYR A 141 -8.37 -10.01 11.33
C TYR A 141 -7.36 -10.13 10.18
N CYS A 142 -7.87 -10.34 8.98
CA CYS A 142 -7.04 -10.44 7.78
C CYS A 142 -7.44 -9.46 6.70
N THR A 143 -6.49 -9.19 5.81
CA THR A 143 -6.73 -8.55 4.53
C THR A 143 -6.85 -9.62 3.46
N TYR A 144 -7.87 -9.54 2.62
CA TYR A 144 -8.17 -10.54 1.58
C TYR A 144 -8.05 -9.94 0.18
N TYR A 145 -7.61 -10.73 -0.76
CA TYR A 145 -7.50 -10.38 -2.17
C TYR A 145 -8.45 -11.23 -3.01
N GLU A 146 -9.34 -10.57 -3.77
CA GLU A 146 -10.29 -11.20 -4.68
C GLU A 146 -10.01 -10.83 -6.14
N PRO A 147 -9.32 -11.68 -6.91
CA PRO A 147 -8.91 -11.38 -8.27
C PRO A 147 -10.02 -11.43 -9.32
N LYS A 148 -11.19 -12.04 -9.01
CA LYS A 148 -12.33 -12.09 -9.92
C LYS A 148 -12.98 -10.73 -10.13
N VAL A 149 -12.82 -9.83 -9.15
CA VAL A 149 -13.18 -8.42 -9.27
C VAL A 149 -11.93 -7.66 -9.69
N SER A 150 -12.01 -6.89 -10.78
CA SER A 150 -10.89 -6.12 -11.25
C SER A 150 -11.23 -4.64 -11.50
N LEU A 151 -10.20 -3.80 -11.46
CA LEU A 151 -10.32 -2.38 -11.77
C LEU A 151 -8.95 -1.81 -12.19
N ILE A 152 -9.00 -0.66 -12.84
CA ILE A 152 -7.82 0.08 -13.28
C ILE A 152 -7.63 1.32 -12.39
N HIS A 153 -6.42 1.52 -11.91
CA HIS A 153 -6.02 2.71 -11.18
C HIS A 153 -5.04 3.51 -12.04
N GLU A 154 -5.47 4.65 -12.53
CA GLU A 154 -4.67 5.48 -13.44
C GLU A 154 -3.37 5.96 -12.79
N GLY A 155 -3.40 6.22 -11.49
CA GLY A 155 -2.24 6.52 -10.67
C GLY A 155 -1.53 7.84 -10.99
N GLY A 156 -1.52 8.76 -10.04
CA GLY A 156 -0.76 10.00 -10.13
C GLY A 156 -1.51 11.22 -10.65
N TYR A 157 -2.82 11.12 -10.90
CA TYR A 157 -3.61 12.26 -11.35
C TYR A 157 -3.70 13.35 -10.27
N THR A 158 -3.97 12.96 -9.03
CA THR A 158 -4.16 13.89 -7.91
C THR A 158 -2.86 14.33 -7.24
N THR A 159 -1.91 13.41 -7.03
CA THR A 159 -0.66 13.71 -6.30
C THR A 159 0.56 13.82 -7.21
N GLY A 160 0.51 13.25 -8.42
CA GLY A 160 1.66 13.16 -9.33
C GLY A 160 2.04 14.47 -10.00
N LYS A 161 1.05 15.34 -10.31
CA LYS A 161 1.27 16.61 -11.02
C LYS A 161 1.57 17.79 -10.08
N GLN A 162 1.21 17.70 -8.81
CA GLN A 162 1.29 18.83 -7.87
C GLN A 162 2.54 18.85 -6.99
N MET A 163 3.27 17.73 -6.85
CA MET A 163 4.44 17.66 -5.96
C MET A 163 5.72 17.35 -6.72
N VAL A 164 6.78 18.10 -6.42
CA VAL A 164 8.15 17.79 -6.87
C VAL A 164 8.51 16.35 -6.45
N PRO A 165 9.08 15.52 -7.35
CA PRO A 165 9.35 14.10 -7.07
C PRO A 165 10.11 13.82 -5.76
N LEU A 166 11.09 14.66 -5.41
CA LEU A 166 11.83 14.55 -4.15
C LEU A 166 10.95 14.84 -2.91
N LYS A 167 10.07 15.84 -2.99
CA LYS A 167 9.14 16.17 -1.90
C LYS A 167 8.16 15.03 -1.65
N LYS A 168 7.63 14.44 -2.72
CA LYS A 168 6.76 13.26 -2.66
C LYS A 168 7.46 12.07 -2.02
N LEU A 169 8.73 11.83 -2.43
CA LEU A 169 9.53 10.73 -1.87
C LEU A 169 9.84 10.94 -0.38
N LYS A 170 10.15 12.17 0.02
CA LYS A 170 10.39 12.54 1.43
C LYS A 170 9.15 12.34 2.29
N GLN A 171 7.98 12.79 1.81
CA GLN A 171 6.71 12.60 2.50
C GLN A 171 6.40 11.11 2.70
N ARG A 172 6.58 10.31 1.66
CA ARG A 172 6.41 8.87 1.74
C ARG A 172 7.39 8.21 2.71
N LEU A 173 8.67 8.61 2.67
CA LEU A 173 9.66 8.13 3.62
C LEU A 173 9.24 8.43 5.06
N GLN A 174 8.80 9.65 5.34
CA GLN A 174 8.37 10.06 6.68
C GLN A 174 7.25 9.18 7.23
N SER A 175 6.19 8.99 6.45
CA SER A 175 5.05 8.15 6.85
C SER A 175 5.44 6.67 6.99
N GLU A 176 6.23 6.12 6.05
CA GLU A 176 6.67 4.74 6.14
C GLU A 176 7.67 4.53 7.31
N LEU A 177 8.54 5.50 7.65
CA LEU A 177 9.42 5.39 8.82
C LEU A 177 8.64 5.42 10.13
N TYR A 178 7.59 6.22 10.23
CA TYR A 178 6.67 6.16 11.37
C TYR A 178 6.07 4.76 11.51
N TYR A 179 5.55 4.18 10.41
CA TYR A 179 5.04 2.81 10.39
C TYR A 179 6.09 1.80 10.86
N TYR A 180 7.32 1.85 10.32
CA TYR A 180 8.38 0.92 10.71
C TYR A 180 8.76 1.03 12.18
N HIS A 181 8.82 2.26 12.70
CA HIS A 181 9.15 2.46 14.11
C HIS A 181 8.01 2.02 15.03
N ARG A 182 6.81 2.51 14.78
CA ARG A 182 5.67 2.35 15.69
C ARG A 182 5.04 0.96 15.62
N TYR A 183 4.95 0.38 14.42
CA TYR A 183 4.23 -0.87 14.18
C TYR A 183 5.13 -2.08 13.94
N LYS A 184 6.33 -1.87 13.44
CA LYS A 184 7.29 -2.96 13.16
C LYS A 184 8.45 -3.03 14.17
N GLY A 185 8.48 -2.18 15.17
CA GLY A 185 9.49 -2.18 16.23
C GLY A 185 10.91 -1.85 15.75
N VAL A 186 11.05 -1.21 14.59
CA VAL A 186 12.39 -0.82 14.11
C VAL A 186 12.99 0.22 15.07
N PRO A 187 14.21 -0.03 15.61
CA PRO A 187 14.82 0.86 16.58
C PRO A 187 15.16 2.21 15.96
N MET A 188 15.19 3.27 16.79
CA MET A 188 15.47 4.64 16.36
C MET A 188 16.79 4.79 15.61
N PHE A 189 17.79 3.95 15.90
CA PHE A 189 19.03 3.91 15.13
C PHE A 189 18.77 3.61 13.65
N GLY A 190 17.97 2.60 13.33
CA GLY A 190 17.61 2.27 11.94
C GLY A 190 16.83 3.39 11.24
N ILE A 191 15.95 4.08 11.98
CA ILE A 191 15.20 5.25 11.48
C ILE A 191 16.16 6.41 11.16
N ARG A 192 17.07 6.75 12.08
CA ARG A 192 18.07 7.81 11.90
C ARG A 192 19.02 7.50 10.74
N LEU A 193 19.50 6.25 10.65
CA LEU A 193 20.34 5.82 9.54
C LEU A 193 19.62 5.99 8.20
N THR A 194 18.34 5.65 8.13
CA THR A 194 17.57 5.83 6.89
C THR A 194 17.47 7.31 6.49
N TRP A 195 17.31 8.22 7.44
CA TRP A 195 17.36 9.66 7.17
C TRP A 195 18.70 10.14 6.65
N VAL A 196 19.81 9.63 7.20
CA VAL A 196 21.17 9.94 6.71
C VAL A 196 21.32 9.44 5.26
N LEU A 197 20.92 8.20 4.98
CA LEU A 197 20.95 7.65 3.62
C LEU A 197 20.10 8.47 2.65
N PHE A 198 18.95 8.94 3.09
CA PHE A 198 18.09 9.80 2.27
C PHE A 198 18.72 11.17 1.98
N ALA A 199 19.38 11.79 2.98
CA ALA A 199 20.09 13.04 2.78
C ALA A 199 21.24 12.89 1.75
N LEU A 200 22.00 11.80 1.83
CA LEU A 200 23.03 11.48 0.81
C LEU A 200 22.43 11.26 -0.57
N TYR A 201 21.29 10.58 -0.65
CA TYR A 201 20.54 10.40 -1.89
C TYR A 201 20.09 11.75 -2.48
N GLU A 202 19.54 12.68 -1.67
CA GLU A 202 19.15 14.01 -2.14
C GLU A 202 20.33 14.79 -2.73
N VAL A 203 21.51 14.75 -2.08
CA VAL A 203 22.73 15.39 -2.60
C VAL A 203 23.12 14.79 -3.95
N LYS A 204 23.17 13.46 -4.05
CA LYS A 204 23.49 12.78 -5.33
C LYS A 204 22.52 13.18 -6.46
N VAL A 205 21.21 13.21 -6.17
CA VAL A 205 20.19 13.59 -7.16
C VAL A 205 20.36 15.03 -7.63
N LYS A 206 20.71 15.96 -6.71
CA LYS A 206 20.94 17.37 -7.06
C LYS A 206 22.21 17.57 -7.90
N LEU A 207 23.28 16.82 -7.60
CA LEU A 207 24.54 16.90 -8.35
C LEU A 207 24.41 16.36 -9.79
N LEU A 208 23.61 15.31 -10.01
CA LEU A 208 23.44 14.68 -11.32
C LEU A 208 22.37 15.36 -12.20
N LYS A 209 21.65 16.34 -11.67
CA LYS A 209 20.72 17.19 -12.45
C LYS A 209 21.37 18.51 -12.91
N ARG A 210 22.62 18.77 -12.53
CA ARG A 210 23.45 19.84 -13.05
C ARG A 210 24.29 19.33 -14.22
#